data_904f01628eb26d2f4d492436b1351948
#
_entry.id   904f01628eb26d2f4d492436b1351948
#
_cell.length_a   1.000
_cell.length_b   1.000
_cell.length_c   1.000
_cell.angle_alpha   90.00
_cell.angle_beta   90.00
_cell.angle_gamma   90.00
#
_symmetry.space_group_name_H-M   'P 1'
#
loop_
_entity.id
_entity.type
_entity.pdbx_description
1 polymer ?
#
loop_
_entity_poly.entity_id
_entity_poly.type
_entity_poly.pdbx_seq_one_letter_code
_entity_poly.pdbx_strand_id
1 'polypeptide(L)'
;EWSKQTKTLRGEGYKIANLLAGIDAGTLISQPDFVDSYNQLLIEKYLITADDGWILRRAMFYRGAIQEEDEASGGRDLLVAMAAQPEWIGHRYPAWRIGVRLVPHGKGSASVQKVRQVSASLSDQDDGFKSLRGKIHGTPDAGDARRVRDYADGVSDPAMKAKYLELADEIDRVYQAAPLAELLESRANVYSAAPWLQKILRDGAAAYRQDDSAANRYQATASLLSGLRDAMPRIKSPSARLSVMDISLVVEAENFRASAELREQLPQASRHQRVAMLHAAIDAAYGTGAINRRGHTELQKTLKTLEANQVTLGVYLKALRYLGRVPGWGTQGLRYQFYESMQTLSDIEPLALHFIQDQLRGSPLLFYSQVLDSMQRDANQLAGVRHKLFGEEVGVGFRALNPGLARGVLHARADMQELASFSADGIYLLPETVSDLPPVSGIMTAGEGNPLSHVQLLARNLGIPNVGVDEGLLDTIRQHNGQAVVMAVSPAGLVELSEDGDRWNAIFGETGASQDVVIRPDLDKLDLSVKAFLNLDDLRATDSGRTVGPKAAKLGELRAHFPEAVSPGVAIPFGVFREVVLDQ
;
A
#
# COMPACT_ATOMS: atom_id res chain seq x y z
N GLU A 1 -28.31 4.96 -14.93
CA GLU A 1 -27.24 4.58 -14.01
C GLU A 1 -26.31 5.77 -13.70
N TRP A 2 -25.75 6.42 -14.73
CA TRP A 2 -24.89 7.61 -14.56
C TRP A 2 -25.55 8.75 -13.76
N SER A 3 -26.85 9.03 -13.98
CA SER A 3 -27.62 10.02 -13.22
C SER A 3 -27.76 9.64 -11.73
N LYS A 4 -27.90 8.34 -11.42
CA LYS A 4 -27.99 7.83 -10.05
C LYS A 4 -26.62 7.94 -9.35
N GLN A 5 -25.54 7.53 -10.03
CA GLN A 5 -24.16 7.66 -9.55
C GLN A 5 -23.81 9.11 -9.26
N THR A 6 -24.10 10.04 -10.18
CA THR A 6 -23.85 11.47 -9.99
C THR A 6 -24.64 12.05 -8.80
N LYS A 7 -25.87 11.58 -8.55
CA LYS A 7 -26.68 12.01 -7.41
C LYS A 7 -26.10 11.50 -6.08
N THR A 8 -25.61 10.26 -6.05
CA THR A 8 -24.95 9.66 -4.88
C THR A 8 -23.63 10.38 -4.60
N LEU A 9 -22.79 10.61 -5.60
CA LEU A 9 -21.55 11.39 -5.47
C LEU A 9 -21.80 12.81 -4.96
N ARG A 10 -22.86 13.47 -5.39
CA ARG A 10 -23.24 14.78 -4.84
C ARG A 10 -23.57 14.71 -3.35
N GLY A 11 -24.25 13.66 -2.89
CA GLY A 11 -24.56 13.47 -1.48
C GLY A 11 -23.31 13.27 -0.63
N GLU A 12 -22.43 12.37 -1.04
CA GLU A 12 -21.17 12.10 -0.35
C GLU A 12 -20.20 13.30 -0.47
N GLY A 13 -20.12 13.91 -1.64
CA GLY A 13 -19.36 15.13 -1.84
C GLY A 13 -19.81 16.31 -0.99
N TYR A 14 -21.09 16.39 -0.62
CA TYR A 14 -21.59 17.41 0.30
C TYR A 14 -21.10 17.17 1.74
N LYS A 15 -21.08 15.92 2.20
CA LYS A 15 -20.49 15.57 3.49
C LYS A 15 -19.00 15.96 3.54
N ILE A 16 -18.24 15.62 2.52
CA ILE A 16 -16.81 15.92 2.40
C ILE A 16 -16.56 17.43 2.31
N ALA A 17 -17.40 18.16 1.58
CA ALA A 17 -17.33 19.63 1.52
C ALA A 17 -17.51 20.28 2.88
N ASN A 18 -18.41 19.73 3.73
CA ASN A 18 -18.60 20.20 5.09
C ASN A 18 -17.40 19.94 6.00
N LEU A 19 -16.60 18.90 5.75
CA LEU A 19 -15.32 18.66 6.44
C LEU A 19 -14.31 19.78 6.21
N LEU A 20 -14.40 20.50 5.10
CA LEU A 20 -13.42 21.50 4.68
C LEU A 20 -13.97 22.93 4.75
N ALA A 21 -15.28 23.12 4.87
CA ALA A 21 -15.97 24.41 4.71
C ALA A 21 -16.26 25.15 6.02
N GLY A 22 -15.31 25.21 6.96
CA GLY A 22 -15.41 26.16 8.07
C GLY A 22 -16.26 25.72 9.27
N ILE A 23 -16.58 24.45 9.42
CA ILE A 23 -17.02 23.90 10.71
C ILE A 23 -15.78 23.87 11.61
N ASP A 24 -15.95 24.29 12.87
CA ASP A 24 -14.87 24.15 13.86
C ASP A 24 -14.31 22.74 13.86
N ALA A 25 -13.01 22.62 13.56
CA ALA A 25 -12.35 21.33 13.36
C ALA A 25 -12.42 20.44 14.62
N GLY A 26 -12.41 21.06 15.82
CA GLY A 26 -12.56 20.32 17.08
C GLY A 26 -13.94 19.68 17.22
N THR A 27 -14.99 20.38 16.83
CA THR A 27 -16.36 19.86 16.78
C THR A 27 -16.48 18.74 15.74
N LEU A 28 -15.87 18.93 14.57
CA LEU A 28 -15.91 17.97 13.47
C LEU A 28 -15.30 16.62 13.84
N ILE A 29 -14.07 16.62 14.40
CA ILE A 29 -13.38 15.38 14.78
C ILE A 29 -14.04 14.62 15.94
N SER A 30 -14.97 15.24 16.65
CA SER A 30 -15.74 14.62 17.73
C SER A 30 -17.00 13.91 17.23
N GLN A 31 -17.37 14.05 15.96
CA GLN A 31 -18.55 13.39 15.39
C GLN A 31 -18.34 11.87 15.33
N PRO A 32 -19.37 11.06 15.61
CA PRO A 32 -19.25 9.59 15.62
C PRO A 32 -18.81 9.00 14.27
N ASP A 33 -19.23 9.61 13.17
CA ASP A 33 -18.95 9.19 11.79
C ASP A 33 -17.73 9.89 11.17
N PHE A 34 -16.99 10.69 11.97
CA PHE A 34 -15.85 11.46 11.46
C PHE A 34 -14.80 10.58 10.76
N VAL A 35 -14.43 9.46 11.37
CA VAL A 35 -13.39 8.58 10.84
C VAL A 35 -13.76 8.04 9.45
N ASP A 36 -15.01 7.62 9.29
CA ASP A 36 -15.49 7.10 8.02
C ASP A 36 -15.55 8.21 6.96
N SER A 37 -16.12 9.37 7.29
CA SER A 37 -16.15 10.53 6.41
C SER A 37 -14.74 11.01 6.01
N TYR A 38 -13.80 10.97 6.93
CA TYR A 38 -12.40 11.30 6.65
C TYR A 38 -11.73 10.29 5.71
N ASN A 39 -11.96 9.00 5.94
CA ASN A 39 -11.44 7.97 5.06
C ASN A 39 -12.01 8.09 3.65
N GLN A 40 -13.30 8.38 3.51
CA GLN A 40 -13.94 8.64 2.22
C GLN A 40 -13.32 9.86 1.53
N LEU A 41 -13.07 10.95 2.27
CA LEU A 41 -12.34 12.11 1.75
C LEU A 41 -10.97 11.73 1.17
N LEU A 42 -10.18 10.92 1.87
CA LEU A 42 -8.86 10.51 1.40
C LEU A 42 -8.93 9.67 0.12
N ILE A 43 -9.88 8.74 0.05
CA ILE A 43 -10.08 7.92 -1.15
C ILE A 43 -10.57 8.78 -2.32
N GLU A 44 -11.47 9.74 -2.08
CA GLU A 44 -11.91 10.68 -3.11
C GLU A 44 -10.74 11.54 -3.65
N LYS A 45 -9.89 12.07 -2.75
CA LYS A 45 -8.69 12.81 -3.16
C LYS A 45 -7.72 11.96 -3.99
N TYR A 46 -7.56 10.71 -3.63
CA TYR A 46 -6.80 9.74 -4.42
C TYR A 46 -7.42 9.55 -5.81
N LEU A 47 -8.72 9.31 -5.90
CA LEU A 47 -9.42 9.10 -7.17
C LEU A 47 -9.37 10.30 -8.10
N ILE A 48 -9.32 11.54 -7.55
CA ILE A 48 -9.15 12.76 -8.35
C ILE A 48 -7.79 12.78 -9.07
N THR A 49 -6.78 12.15 -8.51
CA THR A 49 -5.43 12.06 -9.10
C THR A 49 -5.23 10.84 -9.97
N ALA A 50 -6.13 9.85 -9.92
CA ALA A 50 -6.10 8.68 -10.78
C ALA A 50 -6.55 9.05 -12.21
N ASP A 51 -5.96 8.41 -13.22
CA ASP A 51 -6.22 8.72 -14.64
C ASP A 51 -7.70 8.61 -15.01
N ASP A 52 -8.42 7.65 -14.44
CA ASP A 52 -9.83 7.38 -14.71
C ASP A 52 -10.81 8.05 -13.72
N GLY A 53 -10.31 8.83 -12.77
CA GLY A 53 -11.15 9.53 -11.78
C GLY A 53 -12.00 10.69 -12.33
N TRP A 54 -12.29 10.72 -13.61
CA TRP A 54 -13.03 11.81 -14.28
C TRP A 54 -14.46 12.02 -13.77
N ILE A 55 -15.13 10.96 -13.34
CA ILE A 55 -16.51 11.05 -12.79
C ILE A 55 -16.50 11.89 -11.51
N LEU A 56 -15.56 11.61 -10.60
CA LEU A 56 -15.41 12.36 -9.35
C LEU A 56 -14.99 13.81 -9.61
N ARG A 57 -14.05 14.06 -10.52
CA ARG A 57 -13.67 15.42 -10.94
C ARG A 57 -14.86 16.20 -11.47
N ARG A 58 -15.72 15.58 -12.30
CA ARG A 58 -16.95 16.22 -12.79
C ARG A 58 -17.96 16.46 -11.66
N ALA A 59 -18.16 15.52 -10.74
CA ALA A 59 -19.04 15.69 -9.61
C ALA A 59 -18.58 16.84 -8.71
N MET A 60 -17.27 16.99 -8.49
CA MET A 60 -16.68 18.11 -7.76
C MET A 60 -16.89 19.45 -8.47
N PHE A 61 -16.78 19.50 -9.79
CA PHE A 61 -17.06 20.70 -10.57
C PHE A 61 -18.51 21.19 -10.39
N TYR A 62 -19.48 20.29 -10.32
CA TYR A 62 -20.88 20.63 -10.13
C TYR A 62 -21.27 20.96 -8.67
N ARG A 63 -20.40 20.67 -7.69
CA ARG A 63 -20.64 21.01 -6.27
C ARG A 63 -20.59 22.52 -5.98
N GLY A 64 -20.15 23.35 -6.92
CA GLY A 64 -19.69 24.70 -6.60
C GLY A 64 -18.35 24.63 -5.91
N ALA A 65 -17.30 25.01 -6.58
CA ALA A 65 -15.94 24.86 -6.11
C ALA A 65 -15.78 25.51 -4.73
N ILE A 66 -15.43 24.72 -3.72
CA ILE A 66 -14.69 25.21 -2.59
C ILE A 66 -13.39 25.72 -3.21
N GLN A 67 -13.13 27.00 -3.09
CA GLN A 67 -11.92 27.58 -3.67
C GLN A 67 -10.72 26.90 -3.00
N GLU A 68 -9.67 26.63 -3.77
CA GLU A 68 -8.48 25.94 -3.27
C GLU A 68 -7.87 26.59 -2.01
N GLU A 69 -8.02 27.91 -1.86
CA GLU A 69 -7.56 28.65 -0.69
C GLU A 69 -8.39 28.36 0.56
N ASP A 70 -9.72 28.26 0.44
CA ASP A 70 -10.62 27.93 1.54
C ASP A 70 -10.42 26.45 1.93
N GLU A 71 -10.22 25.57 0.95
CA GLU A 71 -9.90 24.17 1.17
C GLU A 71 -8.58 24.01 1.92
N ALA A 72 -7.55 24.77 1.57
CA ALA A 72 -6.25 24.72 2.24
C ALA A 72 -6.30 25.21 3.68
N SER A 73 -7.11 26.22 4.00
CA SER A 73 -7.31 26.72 5.37
C SER A 73 -8.04 25.67 6.22
N GLY A 74 -9.20 25.19 5.74
CA GLY A 74 -9.97 24.17 6.43
C GLY A 74 -9.22 22.85 6.58
N GLY A 75 -8.48 22.44 5.55
CA GLY A 75 -7.62 21.27 5.59
C GLY A 75 -6.51 21.39 6.64
N ARG A 76 -5.89 22.56 6.78
CA ARG A 76 -4.89 22.80 7.82
C ARG A 76 -5.49 22.70 9.22
N ASP A 77 -6.62 23.33 9.45
CA ASP A 77 -7.27 23.35 10.77
C ASP A 77 -7.70 21.92 11.16
N LEU A 78 -8.23 21.16 10.22
CA LEU A 78 -8.58 19.75 10.40
C LEU A 78 -7.35 18.91 10.79
N LEU A 79 -6.26 18.98 10.01
CA LEU A 79 -5.05 18.19 10.25
C LEU A 79 -4.35 18.56 11.56
N VAL A 80 -4.41 19.84 11.97
CA VAL A 80 -3.89 20.31 13.26
C VAL A 80 -4.77 19.80 14.41
N ALA A 81 -6.10 19.84 14.27
CA ALA A 81 -7.01 19.30 15.28
C ALA A 81 -6.81 17.79 15.48
N MET A 82 -6.63 17.03 14.39
CA MET A 82 -6.27 15.61 14.45
C MET A 82 -4.92 15.41 15.14
N ALA A 83 -3.91 16.21 14.81
CA ALA A 83 -2.58 16.15 15.44
C ALA A 83 -2.60 16.42 16.96
N ALA A 84 -3.65 17.07 17.48
CA ALA A 84 -3.85 17.27 18.91
C ALA A 84 -4.27 15.98 19.64
N GLN A 85 -4.87 15.03 18.95
CA GLN A 85 -5.41 13.80 19.53
C GLN A 85 -4.36 12.68 19.54
N PRO A 86 -4.13 12.00 20.69
CA PRO A 86 -3.20 10.87 20.80
C PRO A 86 -3.50 9.74 19.81
N GLU A 87 -4.75 9.51 19.50
CA GLU A 87 -5.20 8.49 18.57
C GLU A 87 -4.60 8.67 17.17
N TRP A 88 -4.63 9.89 16.63
CA TRP A 88 -4.17 10.19 15.27
C TRP A 88 -2.65 10.20 15.13
N ILE A 89 -1.91 10.51 16.19
CA ILE A 89 -0.46 10.38 16.20
C ILE A 89 0.02 8.99 16.63
N GLY A 90 -0.89 8.13 17.08
CA GLY A 90 -0.67 6.75 17.52
C GLY A 90 -1.08 5.72 16.47
N HIS A 91 -2.18 5.02 16.71
CA HIS A 91 -2.60 3.90 15.87
C HIS A 91 -3.25 4.32 14.55
N ARG A 92 -3.79 5.53 14.43
CA ARG A 92 -4.28 6.12 13.17
C ARG A 92 -3.23 6.95 12.44
N TYR A 93 -1.97 6.86 12.85
CA TYR A 93 -0.87 7.60 12.23
C TYR A 93 -0.79 7.42 10.70
N PRO A 94 -0.98 6.21 10.11
CA PRO A 94 -0.97 6.05 8.67
C PRO A 94 -2.07 6.86 7.98
N ALA A 95 -3.29 6.89 8.51
CA ALA A 95 -4.40 7.65 7.94
C ALA A 95 -4.16 9.16 8.05
N TRP A 96 -3.65 9.64 9.19
CA TRP A 96 -3.27 11.05 9.32
C TRP A 96 -2.17 11.44 8.33
N ARG A 97 -1.13 10.60 8.19
CA ARG A 97 -0.05 10.82 7.21
C ARG A 97 -0.55 10.88 5.77
N ILE A 98 -1.44 9.97 5.38
CA ILE A 98 -2.08 9.99 4.06
C ILE A 98 -2.86 11.29 3.88
N GLY A 99 -3.57 11.75 4.91
CA GLY A 99 -4.28 13.02 4.88
C GLY A 99 -3.36 14.21 4.68
N VAL A 100 -2.23 14.27 5.41
CA VAL A 100 -1.24 15.34 5.20
C VAL A 100 -0.68 15.35 3.77
N ARG A 101 -0.59 14.17 3.12
CA ARG A 101 -0.18 14.06 1.71
C ARG A 101 -1.25 14.53 0.73
N LEU A 102 -2.52 14.22 0.98
CA LEU A 102 -3.60 14.38 0.00
C LEU A 102 -4.47 15.62 0.21
N VAL A 103 -4.61 16.10 1.45
CA VAL A 103 -5.45 17.25 1.78
C VAL A 103 -4.63 18.54 1.69
N PRO A 104 -5.04 19.52 0.88
CA PRO A 104 -4.40 20.82 0.85
C PRO A 104 -4.41 21.48 2.25
N HIS A 105 -3.24 21.96 2.72
CA HIS A 105 -3.12 22.55 4.07
C HIS A 105 -2.05 23.62 4.20
N GLY A 106 -1.53 24.12 3.09
CA GLY A 106 -0.51 25.14 3.05
C GLY A 106 -0.79 26.21 2.01
N LYS A 107 -0.22 27.40 2.22
CA LYS A 107 -0.32 28.50 1.25
C LYS A 107 0.58 28.34 0.02
N GLY A 108 1.23 27.19 -0.16
CA GLY A 108 2.28 27.03 -1.16
C GLY A 108 3.55 27.84 -0.82
N SER A 109 4.65 27.59 -1.53
CA SER A 109 5.88 28.39 -1.39
C SER A 109 5.67 29.81 -1.91
N ALA A 110 6.55 30.73 -1.54
CA ALA A 110 6.53 32.10 -2.10
C ALA A 110 6.57 32.08 -3.64
N SER A 111 7.31 31.15 -4.23
CA SER A 111 7.35 30.95 -5.68
C SER A 111 6.01 30.49 -6.25
N VAL A 112 5.30 29.56 -5.60
CA VAL A 112 3.95 29.14 -6.02
C VAL A 112 2.97 30.31 -5.98
N GLN A 113 2.99 31.12 -4.91
CA GLN A 113 2.13 32.30 -4.82
C GLN A 113 2.47 33.33 -5.91
N LYS A 114 3.77 33.51 -6.19
CA LYS A 114 4.22 34.42 -7.25
C LYS A 114 3.80 33.91 -8.64
N VAL A 115 3.91 32.61 -8.92
CA VAL A 115 3.40 31.98 -10.15
C VAL A 115 1.90 32.25 -10.32
N ARG A 116 1.10 32.07 -9.26
CA ARG A 116 -0.35 32.35 -9.29
C ARG A 116 -0.63 33.81 -9.60
N GLN A 117 0.02 34.70 -8.91
CA GLN A 117 -0.18 36.17 -9.05
C GLN A 117 0.26 36.68 -10.43
N VAL A 118 1.44 36.29 -10.88
CA VAL A 118 1.98 36.72 -12.18
C VAL A 118 1.17 36.14 -13.33
N SER A 119 0.84 34.84 -13.28
CA SER A 119 0.04 34.19 -14.34
C SER A 119 -1.38 34.76 -14.42
N ALA A 120 -1.99 35.15 -13.29
CA ALA A 120 -3.27 35.86 -13.28
C ALA A 120 -3.17 37.20 -13.97
N SER A 121 -2.22 38.03 -13.56
CA SER A 121 -2.00 39.36 -14.15
C SER A 121 -1.69 39.32 -15.64
N LEU A 122 -0.96 38.30 -16.11
CA LEU A 122 -0.69 38.10 -17.54
C LEU A 122 -1.95 37.69 -18.30
N SER A 123 -2.75 36.80 -17.75
CA SER A 123 -4.01 36.35 -18.36
C SER A 123 -5.09 37.46 -18.44
N ASP A 124 -5.02 38.44 -17.55
CA ASP A 124 -5.90 39.64 -17.60
C ASP A 124 -5.48 40.64 -18.70
N GLN A 125 -4.21 40.58 -19.14
CA GLN A 125 -3.65 41.46 -20.17
C GLN A 125 -3.58 40.77 -21.55
N ASP A 126 -3.65 39.44 -21.61
CA ASP A 126 -3.50 38.63 -22.82
C ASP A 126 -4.48 37.44 -22.80
N ASP A 127 -5.54 37.59 -23.58
CA ASP A 127 -6.58 36.56 -23.73
C ASP A 127 -6.03 35.24 -24.32
N GLY A 128 -5.00 35.31 -25.15
CA GLY A 128 -4.34 34.14 -25.72
C GLY A 128 -3.67 33.24 -24.68
N PHE A 129 -3.24 33.83 -23.57
CA PHE A 129 -2.59 33.11 -22.49
C PHE A 129 -3.57 32.35 -21.56
N LYS A 130 -4.86 32.63 -21.61
CA LYS A 130 -5.87 32.04 -20.70
C LYS A 130 -5.88 30.52 -20.68
N SER A 131 -5.71 29.89 -21.85
CA SER A 131 -5.67 28.44 -21.96
C SER A 131 -4.45 27.85 -21.23
N LEU A 132 -3.26 28.43 -21.46
CA LEU A 132 -2.03 27.98 -20.78
C LEU A 132 -2.08 28.26 -19.29
N ARG A 133 -2.64 29.38 -18.87
CA ARG A 133 -2.90 29.65 -17.44
C ARG A 133 -3.82 28.60 -16.84
N GLY A 134 -4.90 28.22 -17.54
CA GLY A 134 -5.81 27.15 -17.09
C GLY A 134 -5.08 25.83 -16.85
N LYS A 135 -4.14 25.48 -17.74
CA LYS A 135 -3.29 24.28 -17.57
C LYS A 135 -2.35 24.41 -16.37
N ILE A 136 -1.66 25.55 -16.21
CA ILE A 136 -0.73 25.82 -15.07
C ILE A 136 -1.46 25.73 -13.73
N HIS A 137 -2.72 26.16 -13.65
CA HIS A 137 -3.53 26.08 -12.44
C HIS A 137 -4.21 24.72 -12.20
N GLY A 138 -4.68 24.07 -13.26
CA GLY A 138 -5.48 22.84 -13.15
C GLY A 138 -4.64 21.58 -13.01
N THR A 139 -3.56 21.48 -13.78
CA THR A 139 -2.67 20.30 -13.83
C THR A 139 -1.21 20.73 -13.99
N PRO A 140 -0.62 21.42 -12.98
CA PRO A 140 0.74 21.93 -13.07
C PRO A 140 1.78 20.83 -13.19
N ASP A 141 2.81 21.03 -14.03
CA ASP A 141 3.98 20.16 -14.13
C ASP A 141 5.27 20.95 -14.45
N ALA A 142 6.44 20.34 -14.29
CA ALA A 142 7.72 20.97 -14.56
C ALA A 142 7.89 21.44 -16.02
N GLY A 143 7.17 20.84 -16.96
CA GLY A 143 7.18 21.26 -18.38
C GLY A 143 6.46 22.59 -18.63
N ASP A 144 5.75 23.14 -17.65
CA ASP A 144 5.03 24.42 -17.80
C ASP A 144 5.98 25.59 -17.98
N ALA A 145 7.15 25.56 -17.35
CA ALA A 145 8.18 26.57 -17.59
C ALA A 145 8.58 26.64 -19.07
N ARG A 146 8.76 25.50 -19.71
CA ARG A 146 9.06 25.43 -21.15
C ARG A 146 7.88 25.94 -21.99
N ARG A 147 6.65 25.51 -21.69
CA ARG A 147 5.45 25.96 -22.40
C ARG A 147 5.27 27.47 -22.34
N VAL A 148 5.58 28.09 -21.18
CA VAL A 148 5.54 29.56 -21.02
C VAL A 148 6.64 30.23 -21.83
N ARG A 149 7.86 29.67 -21.92
CA ARG A 149 8.94 30.18 -22.78
C ARG A 149 8.55 30.08 -24.25
N ASP A 150 8.02 28.95 -24.69
CA ASP A 150 7.56 28.75 -26.07
C ASP A 150 6.45 29.77 -26.43
N TYR A 151 5.55 30.06 -25.49
CA TYR A 151 4.53 31.11 -25.65
C TYR A 151 5.16 32.50 -25.76
N ALA A 152 6.12 32.81 -24.90
CA ALA A 152 6.82 34.08 -24.89
C ALA A 152 7.54 34.39 -26.22
N ASP A 153 7.98 33.38 -26.93
CA ASP A 153 8.66 33.56 -28.23
C ASP A 153 7.73 34.10 -29.31
N GLY A 154 6.42 33.89 -29.19
CA GLY A 154 5.39 34.47 -30.06
C GLY A 154 4.95 35.89 -29.69
N VAL A 155 5.40 36.43 -28.54
CA VAL A 155 4.98 37.75 -28.04
C VAL A 155 5.87 38.84 -28.59
N SER A 156 5.26 39.80 -29.30
CA SER A 156 5.99 40.91 -29.95
C SER A 156 6.37 42.06 -29.01
N ASP A 157 5.62 42.25 -27.92
CA ASP A 157 5.94 43.27 -26.92
C ASP A 157 7.07 42.81 -25.99
N PRO A 158 8.24 43.52 -26.00
CA PRO A 158 9.39 43.12 -25.17
C PRO A 158 9.09 43.12 -23.66
N ALA A 159 8.22 44.04 -23.19
CA ALA A 159 7.89 44.15 -21.78
C ALA A 159 7.00 42.99 -21.34
N MET A 160 6.04 42.60 -22.15
CA MET A 160 5.22 41.38 -21.93
C MET A 160 6.05 40.11 -22.02
N LYS A 161 6.93 39.97 -23.04
CA LYS A 161 7.83 38.86 -23.17
C LYS A 161 8.70 38.68 -21.91
N ALA A 162 9.25 39.74 -21.37
CA ALA A 162 10.05 39.70 -20.13
C ALA A 162 9.25 39.12 -18.94
N LYS A 163 7.97 39.51 -18.79
CA LYS A 163 7.10 38.99 -17.74
C LYS A 163 6.79 37.47 -17.91
N TYR A 164 6.63 37.01 -19.13
CA TYR A 164 6.46 35.56 -19.39
C TYR A 164 7.73 34.81 -19.05
N LEU A 165 8.91 35.31 -19.37
CA LEU A 165 10.18 34.70 -19.01
C LEU A 165 10.36 34.68 -17.47
N GLU A 166 9.99 35.77 -16.77
CA GLU A 166 9.97 35.79 -15.31
C GLU A 166 9.03 34.73 -14.73
N LEU A 167 7.83 34.54 -15.31
CA LEU A 167 6.90 33.49 -14.91
C LEU A 167 7.50 32.12 -15.11
N ALA A 168 8.16 31.86 -16.25
CA ALA A 168 8.80 30.60 -16.53
C ALA A 168 9.92 30.29 -15.53
N ASP A 169 10.74 31.28 -15.18
CA ASP A 169 11.80 31.15 -14.19
C ASP A 169 11.24 30.88 -12.78
N GLU A 170 10.09 31.47 -12.45
CA GLU A 170 9.41 31.23 -11.17
C GLU A 170 8.81 29.81 -11.12
N ILE A 171 8.28 29.31 -12.24
CA ILE A 171 7.83 27.92 -12.34
C ILE A 171 9.02 26.97 -12.17
N ASP A 172 10.15 27.21 -12.81
CA ASP A 172 11.35 26.39 -12.60
C ASP A 172 11.77 26.35 -11.12
N ARG A 173 11.73 27.49 -10.42
CA ARG A 173 12.02 27.54 -8.97
C ARG A 173 11.06 26.71 -8.13
N VAL A 174 9.78 26.62 -8.51
CA VAL A 174 8.81 25.76 -7.84
C VAL A 174 9.23 24.29 -7.92
N TYR A 175 9.76 23.87 -9.07
CA TYR A 175 10.17 22.50 -9.32
C TYR A 175 11.66 22.23 -9.00
N GLN A 176 12.46 23.26 -8.76
CA GLN A 176 13.80 23.12 -8.19
C GLN A 176 13.69 22.80 -6.70
N ALA A 177 13.70 21.51 -6.37
CA ALA A 177 13.77 21.10 -4.98
C ALA A 177 15.07 21.64 -4.35
N ALA A 178 14.97 22.41 -3.26
CA ALA A 178 16.14 22.71 -2.45
C ALA A 178 16.78 21.37 -2.00
N PRO A 179 18.13 21.25 -1.99
CA PRO A 179 18.79 20.04 -1.50
C PRO A 179 18.25 19.68 -0.12
N LEU A 180 17.91 18.40 0.10
CA LEU A 180 17.26 17.95 1.34
C LEU A 180 18.01 18.43 2.59
N ALA A 181 19.34 18.38 2.57
CA ALA A 181 20.17 18.79 3.71
C ALA A 181 20.00 20.29 4.06
N GLU A 182 19.87 21.16 3.07
CA GLU A 182 19.63 22.59 3.28
C GLU A 182 18.22 22.84 3.85
N LEU A 183 17.23 22.12 3.34
CA LEU A 183 15.88 22.14 3.89
C LEU A 183 15.88 21.75 5.36
N LEU A 184 16.53 20.63 5.71
CA LEU A 184 16.60 20.12 7.09
C LEU A 184 17.27 21.13 8.03
N GLU A 185 18.36 21.78 7.62
CA GLU A 185 19.03 22.81 8.42
C GLU A 185 18.16 24.05 8.60
N SER A 186 17.53 24.52 7.51
CA SER A 186 16.59 25.64 7.56
C SER A 186 15.45 25.36 8.55
N ARG A 187 14.87 24.15 8.47
CA ARG A 187 13.81 23.72 9.39
C ARG A 187 14.29 23.53 10.81
N ALA A 188 15.50 23.02 11.02
CA ALA A 188 16.11 22.92 12.35
C ALA A 188 16.17 24.27 13.06
N ASN A 189 16.46 25.35 12.35
CA ASN A 189 16.53 26.69 12.93
C ASN A 189 15.18 27.19 13.48
N VAL A 190 14.06 26.72 12.93
CA VAL A 190 12.70 27.04 13.43
C VAL A 190 12.44 26.42 14.81
N TYR A 191 13.10 25.29 15.14
CA TYR A 191 12.88 24.55 16.38
C TYR A 191 13.89 24.88 17.48
N SER A 192 14.37 26.12 17.56
CA SER A 192 15.34 26.56 18.58
C SER A 192 14.86 26.33 20.02
N ALA A 193 13.54 26.41 20.26
CA ALA A 193 12.92 26.10 21.56
C ALA A 193 12.81 24.59 21.88
N ALA A 194 13.16 23.72 20.94
CA ALA A 194 13.18 22.26 21.09
C ALA A 194 14.54 21.69 20.64
N PRO A 195 15.64 21.89 21.41
CA PRO A 195 16.99 21.51 20.97
C PRO A 195 17.15 20.04 20.57
N TRP A 196 16.36 19.15 21.17
CA TRP A 196 16.35 17.73 20.84
C TRP A 196 15.78 17.44 19.42
N LEU A 197 14.77 18.20 18.99
CA LEU A 197 14.21 18.09 17.64
C LEU A 197 15.14 18.76 16.62
N GLN A 198 15.70 19.93 16.97
CA GLN A 198 16.73 20.58 16.17
C GLN A 198 17.92 19.64 15.92
N LYS A 199 18.35 18.90 16.95
CA LYS A 199 19.43 17.92 16.81
C LYS A 199 19.06 16.78 15.84
N ILE A 200 17.86 16.23 15.92
CA ILE A 200 17.41 15.17 15.00
C ILE A 200 17.51 15.63 13.53
N LEU A 201 17.07 16.85 13.25
CA LEU A 201 17.09 17.40 11.88
C LEU A 201 18.53 17.68 11.41
N ARG A 202 19.39 18.23 12.26
CA ARG A 202 20.81 18.49 11.95
C ARG A 202 21.61 17.21 11.77
N ASP A 203 21.42 16.24 12.65
CA ASP A 203 22.06 14.93 12.52
C ASP A 203 21.63 14.24 11.21
N GLY A 204 20.34 14.34 10.86
CA GLY A 204 19.82 13.85 9.58
C GLY A 204 20.45 14.56 8.37
N ALA A 205 20.60 15.89 8.42
CA ALA A 205 21.27 16.65 7.37
C ALA A 205 22.75 16.28 7.23
N ALA A 206 23.45 16.12 8.36
CA ALA A 206 24.86 15.70 8.38
C ALA A 206 25.04 14.28 7.83
N ALA A 207 24.22 13.32 8.27
CA ALA A 207 24.25 11.95 7.75
C ALA A 207 23.97 11.89 6.25
N TYR A 208 23.01 12.66 5.75
CA TYR A 208 22.69 12.73 4.33
C TYR A 208 23.86 13.27 3.48
N ARG A 209 24.64 14.23 4.02
CA ARG A 209 25.83 14.81 3.32
C ARG A 209 27.08 13.98 3.42
N GLN A 210 27.10 12.92 4.23
CA GLN A 210 28.32 12.15 4.49
C GLN A 210 28.89 11.54 3.20
N ASP A 211 28.02 11.08 2.32
CA ASP A 211 28.35 10.49 1.04
C ASP A 211 27.15 10.67 0.10
N ASP A 212 27.39 10.98 -1.18
CA ASP A 212 26.34 11.17 -2.20
C ASP A 212 25.85 9.85 -2.84
N SER A 213 26.30 8.71 -2.33
CA SER A 213 25.84 7.41 -2.82
C SER A 213 24.36 7.18 -2.49
N ALA A 214 23.65 6.48 -3.38
CA ALA A 214 22.28 6.08 -3.15
C ALA A 214 22.12 5.28 -1.84
N ALA A 215 23.12 4.49 -1.45
CA ALA A 215 23.11 3.71 -0.22
C ALA A 215 23.14 4.62 1.02
N ASN A 216 24.00 5.64 1.05
CA ASN A 216 24.04 6.60 2.14
C ASN A 216 22.75 7.43 2.22
N ARG A 217 22.29 7.97 1.08
CA ARG A 217 21.05 8.76 1.03
C ARG A 217 19.84 7.94 1.52
N TYR A 218 19.77 6.67 1.12
CA TYR A 218 18.71 5.75 1.56
C TYR A 218 18.77 5.49 3.06
N GLN A 219 19.94 5.15 3.59
CA GLN A 219 20.16 4.90 5.01
C GLN A 219 19.85 6.13 5.87
N ALA A 220 20.38 7.29 5.50
CA ALA A 220 20.21 8.55 6.24
C ALA A 220 18.73 8.97 6.29
N THR A 221 18.03 8.90 5.15
CA THR A 221 16.60 9.24 5.08
C THR A 221 15.73 8.25 5.84
N ALA A 222 16.03 6.96 5.78
CA ALA A 222 15.31 5.92 6.53
C ALA A 222 15.44 6.12 8.06
N SER A 223 16.65 6.35 8.54
CA SER A 223 16.92 6.63 9.95
C SER A 223 16.23 7.92 10.42
N LEU A 224 16.23 8.94 9.57
CA LEU A 224 15.54 10.20 9.88
C LEU A 224 14.02 10.01 9.94
N LEU A 225 13.41 9.25 9.01
CA LEU A 225 11.98 8.92 9.04
C LEU A 225 11.58 8.24 10.35
N SER A 226 12.34 7.25 10.78
CA SER A 226 12.15 6.56 12.05
C SER A 226 12.27 7.51 13.25
N GLY A 227 13.31 8.34 13.28
CA GLY A 227 13.54 9.34 14.33
C GLY A 227 12.44 10.40 14.41
N LEU A 228 11.93 10.89 13.27
CA LEU A 228 10.83 11.86 13.24
C LEU A 228 9.54 11.26 13.78
N ARG A 229 9.24 9.99 13.47
CA ARG A 229 8.08 9.31 14.05
C ARG A 229 8.19 9.16 15.56
N ASP A 230 9.36 8.78 16.06
CA ASP A 230 9.62 8.66 17.49
C ASP A 230 9.53 10.01 18.22
N ALA A 231 9.80 11.09 17.49
CA ALA A 231 9.67 12.45 18.00
C ALA A 231 8.20 12.90 18.16
N MET A 232 7.27 12.41 17.33
CA MET A 232 5.88 12.90 17.28
C MET A 232 5.18 13.00 18.65
N PRO A 233 5.21 11.98 19.54
CA PRO A 233 4.54 12.07 20.84
C PRO A 233 5.16 13.14 21.77
N ARG A 234 6.43 13.48 21.58
CA ARG A 234 7.17 14.46 22.39
C ARG A 234 6.87 15.91 21.99
N ILE A 235 6.43 16.14 20.77
CA ILE A 235 6.09 17.47 20.25
C ILE A 235 4.75 17.89 20.88
N LYS A 236 4.75 18.97 21.67
CA LYS A 236 3.54 19.43 22.37
C LYS A 236 2.58 20.18 21.45
N SER A 237 3.10 21.00 20.53
CA SER A 237 2.28 21.81 19.60
C SER A 237 1.74 20.96 18.45
N PRO A 238 0.40 20.87 18.25
CA PRO A 238 -0.19 20.18 17.11
C PRO A 238 0.26 20.74 15.75
N SER A 239 0.37 22.07 15.63
CA SER A 239 0.88 22.70 14.42
C SER A 239 2.35 22.34 14.15
N ALA A 240 3.17 22.18 15.19
CA ALA A 240 4.53 21.70 15.03
C ALA A 240 4.58 20.22 14.60
N ARG A 241 3.66 19.37 15.10
CA ARG A 241 3.51 17.98 14.61
C ARG A 241 3.20 17.93 13.13
N LEU A 242 2.26 18.79 12.67
CA LEU A 242 1.94 18.89 11.23
C LEU A 242 3.17 19.32 10.43
N SER A 243 3.89 20.36 10.87
CA SER A 243 5.10 20.81 10.16
C SER A 243 6.22 19.75 10.14
N VAL A 244 6.35 18.94 11.18
CA VAL A 244 7.30 17.81 11.21
C VAL A 244 6.83 16.68 10.30
N MET A 245 5.51 16.47 10.16
CA MET A 245 4.97 15.53 9.19
C MET A 245 5.27 15.98 7.75
N ASP A 246 5.15 17.27 7.45
CA ASP A 246 5.55 17.81 6.13
C ASP A 246 7.02 17.53 5.81
N ILE A 247 7.92 17.75 6.79
CA ILE A 247 9.34 17.40 6.64
C ILE A 247 9.48 15.90 6.38
N SER A 248 8.77 15.07 7.13
CA SER A 248 8.81 13.61 6.96
C SER A 248 8.36 13.16 5.57
N LEU A 249 7.37 13.83 4.95
CA LEU A 249 6.95 13.54 3.57
C LEU A 249 8.03 13.89 2.54
N VAL A 250 8.75 15.00 2.72
CA VAL A 250 9.90 15.34 1.84
C VAL A 250 11.03 14.32 1.99
N VAL A 251 11.33 13.90 3.22
CA VAL A 251 12.34 12.86 3.49
C VAL A 251 11.93 11.52 2.87
N GLU A 252 10.64 11.15 2.91
CA GLU A 252 10.12 9.94 2.27
C GLU A 252 10.29 9.99 0.74
N ALA A 253 10.02 11.14 0.11
CA ALA A 253 10.20 11.29 -1.33
C ALA A 253 11.66 11.09 -1.75
N GLU A 254 12.63 11.57 -0.97
CA GLU A 254 14.05 11.32 -1.21
C GLU A 254 14.45 9.86 -0.94
N ASN A 255 13.93 9.27 0.13
CA ASN A 255 14.11 7.85 0.42
C ASN A 255 13.64 6.96 -0.74
N PHE A 256 12.48 7.31 -1.32
CA PHE A 256 11.93 6.60 -2.47
C PHE A 256 12.83 6.73 -3.71
N ARG A 257 13.36 7.94 -4.00
CA ARG A 257 14.31 8.16 -5.11
C ARG A 257 15.59 7.34 -4.92
N ALA A 258 16.21 7.42 -3.75
CA ALA A 258 17.41 6.65 -3.45
C ALA A 258 17.18 5.13 -3.54
N SER A 259 15.99 4.64 -3.14
CA SER A 259 15.63 3.23 -3.27
C SER A 259 15.50 2.78 -4.73
N ALA A 260 15.01 3.64 -5.62
CA ALA A 260 14.91 3.34 -7.05
C ALA A 260 16.30 3.14 -7.68
N GLU A 261 17.27 3.98 -7.30
CA GLU A 261 18.67 3.82 -7.75
C GLU A 261 19.32 2.55 -7.18
N LEU A 262 19.03 2.19 -5.91
CA LEU A 262 19.54 0.97 -5.28
C LEU A 262 18.96 -0.30 -5.90
N ARG A 263 17.74 -0.23 -6.44
CA ARG A 263 17.10 -1.36 -7.11
C ARG A 263 17.98 -1.92 -8.25
N GLU A 264 18.61 -1.05 -9.01
CA GLU A 264 19.50 -1.45 -10.12
C GLU A 264 20.73 -2.22 -9.63
N GLN A 265 21.14 -2.02 -8.38
CA GLN A 265 22.31 -2.65 -7.77
C GLN A 265 21.97 -4.00 -7.10
N LEU A 266 20.70 -4.33 -6.89
CA LEU A 266 20.26 -5.54 -6.18
C LEU A 266 20.82 -6.85 -6.75
N PRO A 267 20.92 -7.06 -8.09
CA PRO A 267 21.43 -8.31 -8.64
C PRO A 267 22.87 -8.63 -8.22
N GLN A 268 23.72 -7.59 -8.05
CA GLN A 268 25.13 -7.74 -7.67
C GLN A 268 25.38 -7.53 -6.17
N ALA A 269 24.37 -7.12 -5.41
CA ALA A 269 24.53 -6.83 -3.99
C ALA A 269 24.83 -8.10 -3.19
N SER A 270 25.81 -8.04 -2.30
CA SER A 270 26.12 -9.11 -1.36
C SER A 270 25.00 -9.27 -0.33
N ARG A 271 24.95 -10.42 0.35
CA ARG A 271 24.01 -10.66 1.46
C ARG A 271 24.07 -9.54 2.52
N HIS A 272 25.26 -9.11 2.92
CA HIS A 272 25.42 -8.04 3.91
C HIS A 272 24.85 -6.71 3.43
N GLN A 273 25.06 -6.35 2.17
CA GLN A 273 24.47 -5.14 1.58
C GLN A 273 22.94 -5.22 1.55
N ARG A 274 22.37 -6.37 1.13
CA ARG A 274 20.92 -6.59 1.15
C ARG A 274 20.33 -6.53 2.57
N VAL A 275 21.03 -7.09 3.57
CA VAL A 275 20.63 -6.99 4.98
C VAL A 275 20.66 -5.53 5.45
N ALA A 276 21.67 -4.76 5.10
CA ALA A 276 21.73 -3.32 5.41
C ALA A 276 20.57 -2.54 4.75
N MET A 277 20.25 -2.85 3.49
CA MET A 277 19.09 -2.27 2.80
C MET A 277 17.78 -2.62 3.49
N LEU A 278 17.60 -3.85 3.98
CA LEU A 278 16.42 -4.26 4.74
C LEU A 278 16.32 -3.55 6.10
N HIS A 279 17.42 -3.34 6.80
CA HIS A 279 17.42 -2.55 8.03
C HIS A 279 16.89 -1.14 7.77
N ALA A 280 17.40 -0.47 6.75
CA ALA A 280 16.93 0.86 6.36
C ALA A 280 15.45 0.82 5.88
N ALA A 281 15.06 -0.19 5.10
CA ALA A 281 13.68 -0.34 4.66
C ALA A 281 12.69 -0.51 5.81
N ILE A 282 13.08 -1.24 6.87
CA ILE A 282 12.29 -1.41 8.09
C ILE A 282 12.18 -0.09 8.86
N ASP A 283 13.27 0.68 8.96
CA ASP A 283 13.27 2.01 9.58
C ASP A 283 12.34 2.96 8.82
N ALA A 284 12.43 2.99 7.49
CA ALA A 284 11.55 3.79 6.64
C ALA A 284 10.08 3.34 6.75
N ALA A 285 9.81 2.03 6.71
CA ALA A 285 8.45 1.49 6.85
C ALA A 285 7.84 1.81 8.23
N TYR A 286 8.65 1.79 9.28
CA TYR A 286 8.23 2.27 10.60
C TYR A 286 7.97 3.78 10.58
N GLY A 287 8.90 4.57 10.07
CA GLY A 287 8.79 6.03 10.00
C GLY A 287 7.55 6.51 9.26
N THR A 288 7.17 5.82 8.18
CA THR A 288 5.97 6.13 7.39
C THR A 288 4.68 5.53 7.95
N GLY A 289 4.75 4.65 8.94
CA GLY A 289 3.59 4.04 9.57
C GLY A 289 3.11 2.75 8.91
N ALA A 290 3.80 2.24 7.90
CA ALA A 290 3.49 0.98 7.26
C ALA A 290 3.63 -0.23 8.20
N ILE A 291 4.47 -0.12 9.22
CA ILE A 291 4.59 -1.06 10.34
C ILE A 291 4.57 -0.33 11.68
N ASN A 292 4.16 -1.03 12.73
CA ASN A 292 4.16 -0.49 14.08
C ASN A 292 5.50 -0.70 14.80
N ARG A 293 5.68 -0.08 15.98
CA ARG A 293 6.91 -0.17 16.78
C ARG A 293 7.29 -1.61 17.14
N ARG A 294 6.31 -2.45 17.52
CA ARG A 294 6.58 -3.84 17.87
C ARG A 294 7.13 -4.60 16.66
N GLY A 295 6.48 -4.45 15.52
CA GLY A 295 6.95 -5.04 14.26
C GLY A 295 8.37 -4.58 13.93
N HIS A 296 8.64 -3.27 13.98
CA HIS A 296 9.97 -2.70 13.77
C HIS A 296 11.03 -3.37 14.66
N THR A 297 10.79 -3.43 15.98
CA THR A 297 11.75 -4.02 16.92
C THR A 297 12.03 -5.50 16.63
N GLU A 298 11.01 -6.31 16.38
CA GLU A 298 11.16 -7.74 16.10
C GLU A 298 11.83 -8.02 14.76
N LEU A 299 11.56 -7.20 13.74
CA LEU A 299 12.21 -7.30 12.43
C LEU A 299 13.69 -6.94 12.53
N GLN A 300 14.04 -5.87 13.25
CA GLN A 300 15.43 -5.49 13.48
C GLN A 300 16.21 -6.60 14.21
N LYS A 301 15.60 -7.25 15.20
CA LYS A 301 16.21 -8.43 15.88
C LYS A 301 16.41 -9.60 14.92
N THR A 302 15.43 -9.85 14.04
CA THR A 302 15.53 -10.93 13.05
C THR A 302 16.67 -10.68 12.08
N LEU A 303 16.81 -9.45 11.57
CA LEU A 303 17.90 -9.10 10.66
C LEU A 303 19.29 -9.24 11.30
N LYS A 304 19.44 -8.92 12.58
CA LYS A 304 20.71 -9.13 13.32
C LYS A 304 21.19 -10.59 13.22
N THR A 305 20.30 -11.57 13.13
CA THR A 305 20.70 -12.97 12.95
C THR A 305 21.35 -13.24 11.58
N LEU A 306 21.15 -12.34 10.63
CA LEU A 306 21.69 -12.42 9.27
C LEU A 306 22.96 -11.58 9.04
N GLU A 307 23.40 -10.81 10.05
CA GLU A 307 24.63 -9.99 9.96
C GLU A 307 25.91 -10.80 10.16
N ALA A 308 25.82 -12.00 10.75
CA ALA A 308 26.98 -12.84 10.96
C ALA A 308 27.71 -13.18 9.65
N ASN A 309 29.03 -13.29 9.70
CA ASN A 309 29.84 -13.62 8.50
C ASN A 309 29.42 -14.96 7.88
N GLN A 310 29.05 -15.93 8.70
CA GLN A 310 28.51 -17.22 8.29
C GLN A 310 27.12 -17.43 8.90
N VAL A 311 26.14 -17.74 8.06
CA VAL A 311 24.77 -18.05 8.45
C VAL A 311 24.39 -19.39 7.82
N THR A 312 23.86 -20.29 8.62
CA THR A 312 23.38 -21.57 8.07
C THR A 312 22.15 -21.36 7.20
N LEU A 313 21.98 -22.19 6.17
CA LEU A 313 20.83 -22.11 5.27
C LEU A 313 19.48 -22.17 6.04
N GLY A 314 19.41 -23.02 7.08
CA GLY A 314 18.20 -23.12 7.89
C GLY A 314 17.83 -21.82 8.63
N VAL A 315 18.82 -21.11 9.20
CA VAL A 315 18.62 -19.79 9.84
C VAL A 315 18.21 -18.78 8.78
N TYR A 316 18.86 -18.78 7.63
CA TYR A 316 18.56 -17.87 6.52
C TYR A 316 17.11 -18.02 6.04
N LEU A 317 16.69 -19.23 5.68
CA LEU A 317 15.33 -19.54 5.23
C LEU A 317 14.28 -19.19 6.30
N LYS A 318 14.55 -19.50 7.58
CA LYS A 318 13.65 -19.16 8.69
C LYS A 318 13.45 -17.65 8.83
N ALA A 319 14.53 -16.89 8.75
CA ALA A 319 14.48 -15.43 8.82
C ALA A 319 13.70 -14.85 7.63
N LEU A 320 14.00 -15.29 6.39
CA LEU A 320 13.30 -14.81 5.20
C LEU A 320 11.80 -15.13 5.24
N ARG A 321 11.40 -16.30 5.74
CA ARG A 321 9.98 -16.66 5.93
C ARG A 321 9.28 -15.71 6.90
N TYR A 322 9.95 -15.28 7.96
CA TYR A 322 9.39 -14.32 8.91
C TYR A 322 9.30 -12.92 8.30
N LEU A 323 10.37 -12.45 7.64
CA LEU A 323 10.44 -11.17 6.95
C LEU A 323 9.39 -11.08 5.82
N GLY A 324 9.07 -12.18 5.15
CA GLY A 324 8.05 -12.26 4.09
C GLY A 324 6.63 -11.94 4.54
N ARG A 325 6.36 -11.84 5.84
CA ARG A 325 5.03 -11.47 6.36
C ARG A 325 4.76 -9.97 6.36
N VAL A 326 5.81 -9.15 6.24
CA VAL A 326 5.72 -7.69 6.43
C VAL A 326 4.79 -6.99 5.42
N PRO A 327 4.83 -7.29 4.11
CA PRO A 327 3.88 -6.72 3.15
C PRO A 327 2.42 -7.01 3.53
N GLY A 328 2.15 -8.23 4.03
CA GLY A 328 0.82 -8.60 4.53
C GLY A 328 0.40 -7.80 5.76
N TRP A 329 1.33 -7.45 6.66
CA TRP A 329 1.01 -6.59 7.81
C TRP A 329 0.66 -5.17 7.37
N GLY A 330 1.38 -4.59 6.41
CA GLY A 330 1.06 -3.30 5.82
C GLY A 330 -0.33 -3.30 5.18
N THR A 331 -0.64 -4.33 4.39
CA THR A 331 -1.96 -4.52 3.79
C THR A 331 -3.07 -4.59 4.85
N GLN A 332 -2.89 -5.40 5.89
CA GLN A 332 -3.88 -5.54 6.96
C GLN A 332 -4.08 -4.24 7.74
N GLY A 333 -3.00 -3.50 8.00
CA GLY A 333 -3.07 -2.22 8.68
C GLY A 333 -3.88 -1.18 7.92
N LEU A 334 -3.71 -1.09 6.60
CA LEU A 334 -4.51 -0.19 5.76
C LEU A 334 -5.95 -0.71 5.57
N ARG A 335 -6.16 -2.02 5.41
CA ARG A 335 -7.51 -2.61 5.35
C ARG A 335 -8.31 -2.33 6.61
N TYR A 336 -7.70 -2.47 7.79
CA TYR A 336 -8.36 -2.16 9.05
C TYR A 336 -8.89 -0.73 9.11
N GLN A 337 -8.18 0.22 8.49
CA GLN A 337 -8.56 1.63 8.51
C GLN A 337 -9.52 2.02 7.38
N PHE A 338 -9.35 1.49 6.17
CA PHE A 338 -9.98 2.02 4.95
C PHE A 338 -10.96 1.07 4.27
N TYR A 339 -11.05 -0.20 4.69
CA TYR A 339 -11.78 -1.21 3.93
C TYR A 339 -13.25 -0.87 3.72
N GLU A 340 -13.96 -0.46 4.76
CA GLU A 340 -15.39 -0.14 4.68
C GLU A 340 -15.65 1.07 3.78
N SER A 341 -14.90 2.16 3.98
CA SER A 341 -15.02 3.35 3.14
C SER A 341 -14.64 3.08 1.68
N MET A 342 -13.63 2.22 1.45
CA MET A 342 -13.23 1.78 0.12
C MET A 342 -14.34 0.99 -0.57
N GLN A 343 -15.00 0.07 0.13
CA GLN A 343 -16.13 -0.69 -0.42
C GLN A 343 -17.29 0.23 -0.78
N THR A 344 -17.67 1.15 0.11
CA THR A 344 -18.74 2.12 -0.14
C THR A 344 -18.49 2.94 -1.41
N LEU A 345 -17.25 3.40 -1.61
CA LEU A 345 -16.92 4.19 -2.79
C LEU A 345 -16.74 3.34 -4.05
N SER A 346 -16.38 2.07 -3.93
CA SER A 346 -16.20 1.18 -5.08
C SER A 346 -17.51 0.85 -5.78
N ASP A 347 -18.64 0.94 -5.10
CA ASP A 347 -19.97 0.81 -5.70
C ASP A 347 -20.27 1.96 -6.69
N ILE A 348 -19.53 3.07 -6.57
CA ILE A 348 -19.65 4.27 -7.40
C ILE A 348 -18.50 4.34 -8.42
N GLU A 349 -17.28 4.15 -7.95
CA GLU A 349 -16.04 4.20 -8.74
C GLU A 349 -15.16 2.99 -8.39
N PRO A 350 -15.11 1.94 -9.25
CA PRO A 350 -14.35 0.71 -8.98
C PRO A 350 -12.86 0.91 -8.71
N LEU A 351 -12.25 1.99 -9.23
CA LEU A 351 -10.85 2.33 -8.94
C LEU A 351 -10.57 2.55 -7.45
N ALA A 352 -11.60 2.81 -6.63
CA ALA A 352 -11.45 2.90 -5.18
C ALA A 352 -10.84 1.63 -4.58
N LEU A 353 -11.07 0.46 -5.19
CA LEU A 353 -10.48 -0.83 -4.75
C LEU A 353 -8.95 -0.85 -4.84
N HIS A 354 -8.35 0.00 -5.65
CA HIS A 354 -6.90 0.10 -5.82
C HIS A 354 -6.23 0.95 -4.75
N PHE A 355 -6.99 1.76 -3.99
CA PHE A 355 -6.45 2.72 -3.03
C PHE A 355 -5.40 2.11 -2.09
N ILE A 356 -5.74 1.00 -1.40
CA ILE A 356 -4.83 0.37 -0.43
C ILE A 356 -3.56 -0.13 -1.11
N GLN A 357 -3.69 -0.69 -2.30
CA GLN A 357 -2.55 -1.25 -3.05
C GLN A 357 -1.61 -0.15 -3.52
N ASP A 358 -2.15 0.96 -4.01
CA ASP A 358 -1.35 2.09 -4.46
C ASP A 358 -0.66 2.81 -3.29
N GLN A 359 -1.32 2.88 -2.11
CA GLN A 359 -0.65 3.35 -0.89
C GLN A 359 0.53 2.45 -0.50
N LEU A 360 0.42 1.13 -0.66
CA LEU A 360 1.52 0.19 -0.38
C LEU A 360 2.65 0.31 -1.40
N ARG A 361 2.33 0.44 -2.68
CA ARG A 361 3.31 0.65 -3.76
C ARG A 361 4.06 1.98 -3.63
N GLY A 362 3.37 3.03 -3.19
CA GLY A 362 3.97 4.33 -2.88
C GLY A 362 4.71 4.38 -1.54
N SER A 363 4.88 3.28 -0.85
CA SER A 363 5.51 3.21 0.48
C SER A 363 6.90 2.53 0.44
N PRO A 364 7.71 2.65 1.49
CA PRO A 364 8.99 1.94 1.61
C PRO A 364 8.88 0.41 1.53
N LEU A 365 7.67 -0.15 1.68
CA LEU A 365 7.45 -1.60 1.53
C LEU A 365 7.67 -2.09 0.11
N LEU A 366 7.61 -1.21 -0.90
CA LEU A 366 7.94 -1.59 -2.28
C LEU A 366 9.39 -2.06 -2.38
N PHE A 367 10.34 -1.23 -1.96
CA PHE A 367 11.76 -1.58 -2.02
C PHE A 367 12.10 -2.70 -1.04
N TYR A 368 11.50 -2.70 0.16
CA TYR A 368 11.60 -3.82 1.11
C TYR A 368 11.30 -5.16 0.43
N SER A 369 10.18 -5.22 -0.31
CA SER A 369 9.76 -6.45 -1.01
C SER A 369 10.73 -6.86 -2.11
N GLN A 370 11.30 -5.89 -2.83
CA GLN A 370 12.28 -6.16 -3.90
C GLN A 370 13.59 -6.73 -3.34
N VAL A 371 14.09 -6.17 -2.23
CA VAL A 371 15.29 -6.68 -1.55
C VAL A 371 15.06 -8.09 -1.00
N LEU A 372 13.92 -8.29 -0.34
CA LEU A 372 13.55 -9.59 0.23
C LEU A 372 13.44 -10.66 -0.86
N ASP A 373 12.85 -10.31 -1.99
CA ASP A 373 12.71 -11.20 -3.13
C ASP A 373 14.08 -11.59 -3.73
N SER A 374 14.99 -10.63 -3.84
CA SER A 374 16.37 -10.90 -4.24
C SER A 374 17.07 -11.88 -3.27
N MET A 375 16.86 -11.73 -1.95
CA MET A 375 17.38 -12.66 -0.94
C MET A 375 16.71 -14.02 -0.99
N GLN A 376 15.43 -14.08 -1.32
CA GLN A 376 14.71 -15.35 -1.46
C GLN A 376 15.22 -16.16 -2.67
N ARG A 377 15.50 -15.49 -3.79
CA ARG A 377 16.14 -16.13 -4.96
C ARG A 377 17.49 -16.73 -4.60
N ASP A 378 18.32 -15.97 -3.91
CA ASP A 378 19.63 -16.41 -3.41
C ASP A 378 19.48 -17.64 -2.49
N ALA A 379 18.54 -17.61 -1.55
CA ALA A 379 18.29 -18.72 -0.64
C ALA A 379 17.80 -19.99 -1.35
N ASN A 380 16.94 -19.85 -2.36
CA ASN A 380 16.44 -20.97 -3.17
C ASN A 380 17.58 -21.60 -3.99
N GLN A 381 18.46 -20.78 -4.55
CA GLN A 381 19.64 -21.25 -5.27
C GLN A 381 20.59 -22.02 -4.33
N LEU A 382 20.88 -21.49 -3.15
CA LEU A 382 21.70 -22.15 -2.13
C LEU A 382 21.05 -23.45 -1.59
N ALA A 383 19.72 -23.49 -1.53
CA ALA A 383 18.99 -24.68 -1.14
C ALA A 383 18.96 -25.77 -2.23
N GLY A 384 19.51 -25.50 -3.40
CA GLY A 384 19.44 -26.41 -4.55
C GLY A 384 18.02 -26.64 -5.06
N VAL A 385 17.12 -25.65 -4.83
CA VAL A 385 15.74 -25.70 -5.36
C VAL A 385 15.83 -25.68 -6.87
N ARG A 386 15.38 -26.75 -7.52
CA ARG A 386 15.31 -26.88 -8.97
C ARG A 386 13.86 -26.99 -9.39
N HIS A 387 13.42 -25.98 -10.10
CA HIS A 387 12.08 -25.98 -10.69
C HIS A 387 12.02 -26.97 -11.86
N LYS A 388 10.81 -27.38 -12.21
CA LYS A 388 10.59 -28.23 -13.39
C LYS A 388 9.63 -27.54 -14.36
N LEU A 389 10.00 -27.57 -15.64
CA LEU A 389 9.22 -27.03 -16.74
C LEU A 389 9.09 -28.12 -17.81
N PHE A 390 7.89 -28.69 -17.96
CA PHE A 390 7.57 -29.77 -18.91
C PHE A 390 8.55 -30.95 -18.87
N GLY A 391 8.92 -31.37 -17.65
CA GLY A 391 9.83 -32.52 -17.42
C GLY A 391 11.32 -32.14 -17.35
N GLU A 392 11.71 -30.95 -17.78
CA GLU A 392 13.09 -30.49 -17.70
C GLU A 392 13.35 -29.74 -16.39
N GLU A 393 14.54 -29.93 -15.80
CA GLU A 393 14.96 -29.17 -14.64
C GLU A 393 15.46 -27.79 -15.07
N VAL A 394 14.79 -26.74 -14.57
CA VAL A 394 15.19 -25.34 -14.74
C VAL A 394 15.69 -24.80 -13.40
N GLY A 395 16.96 -24.32 -13.36
CA GLY A 395 17.60 -23.92 -12.10
C GLY A 395 16.99 -22.66 -11.49
N VAL A 396 16.78 -21.65 -12.32
CA VAL A 396 16.17 -20.36 -11.98
C VAL A 396 15.18 -20.01 -13.07
N GLY A 397 14.30 -19.02 -12.81
CA GLY A 397 13.34 -18.57 -13.82
C GLY A 397 11.89 -18.67 -13.36
N PHE A 398 11.62 -19.43 -12.30
CA PHE A 398 10.35 -19.41 -11.60
C PHE A 398 10.48 -18.80 -10.21
N ARG A 399 9.43 -18.11 -9.81
CA ARG A 399 9.28 -17.52 -8.48
C ARG A 399 7.93 -17.89 -7.90
N ALA A 400 7.92 -18.73 -6.85
CA ALA A 400 6.72 -19.06 -6.12
C ALA A 400 6.21 -17.84 -5.35
N LEU A 401 5.03 -17.34 -5.70
CA LEU A 401 4.44 -16.14 -5.10
C LEU A 401 3.24 -16.48 -4.21
N ASN A 402 2.40 -17.40 -4.65
CA ASN A 402 1.32 -17.98 -3.84
C ASN A 402 1.31 -19.50 -4.00
N PRO A 403 1.56 -20.28 -2.91
CA PRO A 403 1.57 -21.74 -2.98
C PRO A 403 0.20 -22.30 -3.30
N GLY A 404 0.18 -23.44 -3.99
CA GLY A 404 -1.03 -24.18 -4.31
C GLY A 404 -0.87 -25.09 -5.51
N LEU A 405 -1.96 -25.72 -5.90
CA LEU A 405 -2.05 -26.61 -7.04
C LEU A 405 -3.13 -26.09 -7.99
N ALA A 406 -2.79 -25.95 -9.25
CA ALA A 406 -3.71 -25.58 -10.32
C ALA A 406 -3.68 -26.63 -11.43
N ARG A 407 -4.83 -27.04 -11.92
CA ARG A 407 -5.01 -27.92 -13.07
C ARG A 407 -5.94 -27.22 -14.05
N GLY A 408 -5.57 -27.14 -15.32
CA GLY A 408 -6.39 -26.50 -16.32
C GLY A 408 -5.70 -26.30 -17.66
N VAL A 409 -6.37 -25.58 -18.56
CA VAL A 409 -5.82 -25.24 -19.87
C VAL A 409 -4.87 -24.06 -19.75
N LEU A 410 -3.70 -24.16 -20.35
CA LEU A 410 -2.71 -23.10 -20.39
C LEU A 410 -3.05 -22.03 -21.41
N HIS A 411 -3.25 -20.79 -20.98
CA HIS A 411 -3.48 -19.61 -21.80
C HIS A 411 -2.24 -18.67 -21.71
N ALA A 412 -1.21 -19.00 -22.49
CA ALA A 412 0.05 -18.27 -22.50
C ALA A 412 0.06 -17.06 -23.45
N ARG A 413 -1.02 -16.82 -24.21
CA ARG A 413 -1.21 -15.72 -25.15
C ARG A 413 -2.58 -15.04 -24.95
N ALA A 414 -3.04 -14.95 -23.71
CA ALA A 414 -4.32 -14.35 -23.39
C ALA A 414 -4.37 -12.86 -23.79
N ASP A 415 -5.48 -12.44 -24.39
CA ASP A 415 -5.73 -11.02 -24.63
C ASP A 415 -6.29 -10.38 -23.36
N MET A 416 -5.62 -9.35 -22.89
CA MET A 416 -6.01 -8.63 -21.68
C MET A 416 -7.29 -7.79 -21.86
N GLN A 417 -7.72 -7.55 -23.09
CA GLN A 417 -9.00 -6.88 -23.36
C GLN A 417 -10.20 -7.82 -23.16
N GLU A 418 -9.95 -9.12 -23.10
CA GLU A 418 -10.97 -10.16 -22.95
C GLU A 418 -11.00 -10.79 -21.55
N LEU A 419 -10.58 -10.07 -20.52
CA LEU A 419 -10.56 -10.57 -19.11
C LEU A 419 -11.89 -11.21 -18.67
N ALA A 420 -13.03 -10.66 -19.12
CA ALA A 420 -14.36 -11.19 -18.81
C ALA A 420 -14.63 -12.58 -19.43
N SER A 421 -13.83 -13.01 -20.41
CA SER A 421 -13.94 -14.31 -21.08
C SER A 421 -13.04 -15.38 -20.47
N PHE A 422 -12.26 -15.06 -19.44
CA PHE A 422 -11.36 -16.02 -18.82
C PHE A 422 -12.13 -17.17 -18.17
N SER A 423 -11.69 -18.39 -18.45
CA SER A 423 -12.30 -19.59 -17.88
C SER A 423 -11.80 -19.85 -16.46
N ALA A 424 -12.70 -20.24 -15.56
CA ALA A 424 -12.36 -20.55 -14.18
C ALA A 424 -11.40 -21.75 -14.03
N ASP A 425 -11.33 -22.62 -15.03
CA ASP A 425 -10.42 -23.77 -15.11
C ASP A 425 -9.15 -23.47 -15.93
N GLY A 426 -8.90 -22.21 -16.29
CA GLY A 426 -7.71 -21.78 -17.03
C GLY A 426 -6.52 -21.46 -16.13
N ILE A 427 -5.31 -21.67 -16.65
CA ILE A 427 -4.04 -21.20 -16.11
C ILE A 427 -3.49 -20.14 -17.07
N TYR A 428 -3.34 -18.90 -16.60
CA TYR A 428 -3.07 -17.75 -17.46
C TYR A 428 -1.67 -17.18 -17.24
N LEU A 429 -0.97 -16.91 -18.34
CA LEU A 429 0.26 -16.10 -18.32
C LEU A 429 -0.12 -14.62 -18.55
N LEU A 430 0.05 -13.81 -17.54
CA LEU A 430 -0.38 -12.42 -17.49
C LEU A 430 0.80 -11.46 -17.34
N PRO A 431 0.72 -10.23 -17.85
CA PRO A 431 1.67 -9.17 -17.50
C PRO A 431 1.46 -8.71 -16.04
N GLU A 432 2.47 -8.06 -15.46
CA GLU A 432 2.39 -7.54 -14.08
C GLU A 432 1.35 -6.43 -13.86
N THR A 433 0.89 -5.81 -14.92
CA THR A 433 0.07 -4.58 -14.90
C THR A 433 -1.45 -4.83 -14.98
N VAL A 434 -1.91 -6.05 -14.71
CA VAL A 434 -3.34 -6.36 -14.75
C VAL A 434 -4.08 -5.70 -13.60
N SER A 435 -5.14 -4.97 -13.91
CA SER A 435 -5.94 -4.21 -12.95
C SER A 435 -7.09 -5.00 -12.32
N ASP A 436 -7.55 -6.06 -12.98
CA ASP A 436 -8.63 -6.92 -12.49
C ASP A 436 -8.27 -8.39 -12.73
N LEU A 437 -8.83 -9.29 -11.94
CA LEU A 437 -8.55 -10.71 -12.03
C LEU A 437 -9.82 -11.52 -11.77
N PRO A 438 -10.40 -12.12 -12.81
CA PRO A 438 -11.50 -13.06 -12.62
C PRO A 438 -11.01 -14.34 -11.91
N PRO A 439 -11.92 -15.13 -11.31
CA PRO A 439 -11.57 -16.43 -10.75
C PRO A 439 -10.99 -17.34 -11.84
N VAL A 440 -9.74 -17.79 -11.64
CA VAL A 440 -9.03 -18.72 -12.53
C VAL A 440 -8.33 -19.78 -11.70
N SER A 441 -7.97 -20.93 -12.31
CA SER A 441 -7.27 -22.02 -11.60
C SER A 441 -5.87 -21.63 -11.16
N GLY A 442 -5.13 -20.88 -11.97
CA GLY A 442 -3.77 -20.52 -11.68
C GLY A 442 -3.26 -19.34 -12.51
N ILE A 443 -2.23 -18.68 -12.03
CA ILE A 443 -1.63 -17.54 -12.68
C ILE A 443 -0.12 -17.69 -12.78
N MET A 444 0.41 -17.32 -13.92
CA MET A 444 1.82 -17.03 -14.14
C MET A 444 1.95 -15.56 -14.53
N THR A 445 2.89 -14.85 -13.91
CA THR A 445 3.12 -13.44 -14.18
C THR A 445 4.46 -13.28 -14.90
N ALA A 446 4.42 -12.73 -16.11
CA ALA A 446 5.64 -12.42 -16.87
C ALA A 446 6.32 -11.20 -16.26
N GLY A 447 7.59 -11.33 -15.87
CA GLY A 447 8.39 -10.25 -15.29
C GLY A 447 8.91 -10.55 -13.88
N GLU A 448 9.38 -9.52 -13.19
CA GLU A 448 10.05 -9.66 -11.89
C GLU A 448 9.12 -10.15 -10.75
N GLY A 449 7.79 -10.13 -10.93
CA GLY A 449 6.83 -10.65 -9.95
C GLY A 449 6.94 -9.97 -8.59
N ASN A 450 6.71 -8.66 -8.51
CA ASN A 450 6.72 -7.96 -7.25
C ASN A 450 5.57 -8.47 -6.34
N PRO A 451 5.84 -8.95 -5.09
CA PRO A 451 4.80 -9.42 -4.17
C PRO A 451 3.72 -8.39 -3.83
N LEU A 452 3.95 -7.11 -4.11
CA LEU A 452 3.00 -6.01 -3.97
C LEU A 452 2.37 -5.58 -5.31
N SER A 453 2.63 -6.31 -6.41
CA SER A 453 1.92 -6.03 -7.66
C SER A 453 0.43 -6.34 -7.49
N HIS A 454 -0.41 -5.66 -8.27
CA HIS A 454 -1.87 -5.79 -8.16
C HIS A 454 -2.32 -7.25 -8.33
N VAL A 455 -1.82 -7.90 -9.37
CA VAL A 455 -2.11 -9.33 -9.67
C VAL A 455 -1.73 -10.24 -8.50
N GLN A 456 -0.59 -9.98 -7.84
CA GLN A 456 -0.12 -10.80 -6.72
C GLN A 456 -1.03 -10.68 -5.50
N LEU A 457 -1.47 -9.46 -5.21
CA LEU A 457 -2.39 -9.20 -4.10
C LEU A 457 -3.77 -9.80 -4.37
N LEU A 458 -4.27 -9.69 -5.60
CA LEU A 458 -5.53 -10.32 -6.01
C LEU A 458 -5.45 -11.84 -5.95
N ALA A 459 -4.43 -12.45 -6.55
CA ALA A 459 -4.22 -13.90 -6.53
C ALA A 459 -4.17 -14.45 -5.09
N ARG A 460 -3.46 -13.75 -4.20
CA ARG A 460 -3.38 -14.14 -2.78
C ARG A 460 -4.73 -14.04 -2.08
N ASN A 461 -5.49 -12.97 -2.32
CA ASN A 461 -6.80 -12.79 -1.72
C ASN A 461 -7.82 -13.83 -2.18
N LEU A 462 -7.73 -14.26 -3.44
CA LEU A 462 -8.60 -15.26 -4.04
C LEU A 462 -8.09 -16.70 -3.80
N GLY A 463 -6.91 -16.89 -3.18
CA GLY A 463 -6.32 -18.21 -2.97
C GLY A 463 -5.80 -18.87 -4.25
N ILE A 464 -5.59 -18.10 -5.33
CA ILE A 464 -5.14 -18.62 -6.62
C ILE A 464 -3.63 -18.86 -6.57
N PRO A 465 -3.14 -20.08 -6.92
CA PRO A 465 -1.71 -20.36 -7.08
C PRO A 465 -1.06 -19.42 -8.08
N ASN A 466 0.09 -18.85 -7.72
CA ASN A 466 0.74 -17.85 -8.54
C ASN A 466 2.26 -17.97 -8.57
N VAL A 467 2.81 -17.78 -9.77
CA VAL A 467 4.24 -17.92 -10.07
C VAL A 467 4.71 -16.73 -10.92
N GLY A 468 5.79 -16.07 -10.51
CA GLY A 468 6.54 -15.18 -11.40
C GLY A 468 7.38 -16.00 -12.38
N VAL A 469 7.46 -15.53 -13.62
CA VAL A 469 8.20 -16.21 -14.71
C VAL A 469 9.17 -15.24 -15.33
N ASP A 470 10.47 -15.60 -15.34
CA ASP A 470 11.50 -14.82 -15.98
C ASP A 470 11.40 -14.92 -17.53
N GLU A 471 11.86 -13.88 -18.24
CA GLU A 471 11.77 -13.80 -19.71
C GLU A 471 12.32 -15.03 -20.43
N GLY A 472 13.39 -15.63 -19.90
CA GLY A 472 14.04 -16.80 -20.52
C GLY A 472 13.16 -18.06 -20.59
N LEU A 473 12.07 -18.14 -19.82
CA LEU A 473 11.15 -19.30 -19.84
C LEU A 473 9.86 -19.01 -20.63
N LEU A 474 9.59 -17.75 -20.97
CA LEU A 474 8.32 -17.36 -21.59
C LEU A 474 8.06 -18.06 -22.92
N ASP A 475 9.07 -18.19 -23.77
CA ASP A 475 8.91 -18.81 -25.09
C ASP A 475 8.61 -20.30 -25.00
N THR A 476 9.24 -21.01 -24.06
CA THR A 476 8.94 -22.42 -23.78
C THR A 476 7.50 -22.57 -23.29
N ILE A 477 7.04 -21.70 -22.37
CA ILE A 477 5.67 -21.74 -21.87
C ILE A 477 4.66 -21.43 -22.99
N ARG A 478 4.96 -20.43 -23.84
CA ARG A 478 4.10 -20.06 -24.97
C ARG A 478 3.95 -21.15 -26.04
N GLN A 479 4.94 -22.06 -26.17
CA GLN A 479 4.84 -23.19 -27.09
C GLN A 479 3.79 -24.22 -26.66
N HIS A 480 3.48 -24.27 -25.35
CA HIS A 480 2.47 -25.18 -24.78
C HIS A 480 1.10 -24.52 -24.61
N ASN A 481 0.88 -23.36 -25.25
CA ASN A 481 -0.42 -22.66 -25.20
C ASN A 481 -1.57 -23.56 -25.71
N GLY A 482 -2.67 -23.61 -24.96
CA GLY A 482 -3.84 -24.43 -25.26
C GLY A 482 -3.76 -25.89 -24.77
N GLN A 483 -2.66 -26.30 -24.16
CA GLN A 483 -2.51 -27.64 -23.59
C GLN A 483 -3.09 -27.71 -22.18
N ALA A 484 -3.55 -28.92 -21.79
CA ALA A 484 -3.92 -29.21 -20.41
C ALA A 484 -2.63 -29.38 -19.58
N VAL A 485 -2.50 -28.58 -18.52
CA VAL A 485 -1.30 -28.55 -17.68
C VAL A 485 -1.65 -28.60 -16.19
N VAL A 486 -0.64 -28.93 -15.40
CA VAL A 486 -0.68 -28.80 -13.94
C VAL A 486 0.45 -27.87 -13.51
N MET A 487 0.10 -26.88 -12.71
CA MET A 487 1.03 -25.98 -12.04
C MET A 487 1.03 -26.27 -10.54
N ALA A 488 2.15 -26.78 -10.03
CA ALA A 488 2.34 -27.09 -8.62
C ALA A 488 3.33 -26.10 -8.01
N VAL A 489 2.89 -25.39 -6.99
CA VAL A 489 3.69 -24.39 -6.27
C VAL A 489 3.77 -24.78 -4.80
N SER A 490 4.94 -25.24 -4.37
CA SER A 490 5.12 -25.68 -2.99
C SER A 490 5.30 -24.50 -2.02
N PRO A 491 4.92 -24.67 -0.74
CA PRO A 491 5.23 -23.67 0.30
C PRO A 491 6.73 -23.43 0.52
N ALA A 492 7.58 -24.36 0.05
CA ALA A 492 9.03 -24.25 0.12
C ALA A 492 9.64 -23.50 -1.08
N GLY A 493 8.80 -23.04 -2.03
CA GLY A 493 9.23 -22.27 -3.19
C GLY A 493 9.55 -23.11 -4.44
N LEU A 494 9.35 -24.43 -4.42
CA LEU A 494 9.49 -25.27 -5.62
C LEU A 494 8.29 -25.04 -6.55
N VAL A 495 8.58 -24.89 -7.84
CA VAL A 495 7.56 -24.77 -8.89
C VAL A 495 7.75 -25.92 -9.89
N GLU A 496 6.66 -26.56 -10.25
CA GLU A 496 6.58 -27.51 -11.35
C GLU A 496 5.41 -27.14 -12.26
N LEU A 497 5.69 -26.85 -13.52
CA LEU A 497 4.72 -26.75 -14.60
C LEU A 497 4.91 -27.94 -15.53
N SER A 498 3.89 -28.76 -15.71
CA SER A 498 3.97 -29.98 -16.49
C SER A 498 2.70 -30.22 -17.29
N GLU A 499 2.78 -31.04 -18.32
CA GLU A 499 1.59 -31.59 -18.97
C GLU A 499 0.73 -32.37 -17.94
N ASP A 500 -0.58 -32.27 -18.11
CA ASP A 500 -1.53 -33.03 -17.32
C ASP A 500 -1.44 -34.53 -17.65
N GLY A 501 -1.70 -35.40 -16.69
CA GLY A 501 -1.63 -36.84 -16.87
C GLY A 501 -1.92 -37.61 -15.59
N ASP A 502 -1.89 -38.95 -15.70
CA ASP A 502 -2.32 -39.89 -14.65
C ASP A 502 -1.61 -39.72 -13.30
N ARG A 503 -0.35 -39.27 -13.30
CA ARG A 503 0.39 -38.97 -12.07
C ARG A 503 -0.27 -37.94 -11.17
N TRP A 504 -1.05 -37.00 -11.76
CA TRP A 504 -1.76 -35.96 -11.06
C TRP A 504 -3.13 -36.40 -10.56
N ASN A 505 -3.72 -37.46 -11.13
CA ASN A 505 -5.03 -37.96 -10.74
C ASN A 505 -5.07 -38.40 -9.27
N ALA A 506 -3.96 -38.91 -8.74
CA ALA A 506 -3.85 -39.27 -7.32
C ALA A 506 -4.01 -38.05 -6.38
N ILE A 507 -3.73 -36.82 -6.87
CA ILE A 507 -3.80 -35.57 -6.10
C ILE A 507 -5.13 -34.88 -6.34
N PHE A 508 -5.58 -34.79 -7.61
CA PHE A 508 -6.81 -34.10 -7.99
C PHE A 508 -8.06 -34.98 -8.02
N GLY A 509 -7.91 -36.28 -7.87
CA GLY A 509 -8.96 -37.27 -8.15
C GLY A 509 -9.10 -37.56 -9.66
N GLU A 510 -9.84 -38.62 -10.02
CA GLU A 510 -10.13 -38.91 -11.42
C GLU A 510 -10.95 -37.79 -12.05
N THR A 511 -10.54 -37.32 -13.23
CA THR A 511 -11.21 -36.30 -14.01
C THR A 511 -12.64 -36.69 -14.32
N GLY A 512 -13.60 -36.06 -13.68
CA GLY A 512 -15.03 -36.30 -14.00
C GLY A 512 -16.00 -36.04 -12.87
N ALA A 513 -15.54 -35.85 -11.67
CA ALA A 513 -16.38 -35.35 -10.59
C ALA A 513 -15.65 -34.17 -9.92
N SER A 514 -16.14 -32.94 -10.10
CA SER A 514 -16.07 -32.03 -8.98
C SER A 514 -16.75 -32.79 -7.85
N GLN A 515 -15.98 -33.45 -7.00
CA GLN A 515 -16.50 -33.79 -5.70
C GLN A 515 -16.79 -32.43 -5.06
N ASP A 516 -18.02 -32.00 -5.23
CA ASP A 516 -18.63 -31.13 -4.24
C ASP A 516 -18.29 -31.77 -2.91
N VAL A 517 -17.29 -31.25 -2.22
CA VAL A 517 -17.02 -31.62 -0.84
C VAL A 517 -18.23 -31.11 -0.08
N VAL A 518 -19.31 -31.85 -0.14
CA VAL A 518 -20.49 -31.63 0.67
C VAL A 518 -20.04 -31.91 2.09
N ILE A 519 -19.56 -30.91 2.76
CA ILE A 519 -19.37 -30.93 4.21
C ILE A 519 -20.78 -31.12 4.76
N ARG A 520 -21.14 -32.37 5.08
CA ARG A 520 -22.36 -32.64 5.86
C ARG A 520 -21.98 -32.45 7.32
N PRO A 521 -22.37 -31.33 7.95
CA PRO A 521 -22.16 -31.19 9.38
C PRO A 521 -22.93 -32.31 10.09
N ASP A 522 -22.27 -32.96 11.03
CA ASP A 522 -22.90 -33.97 11.90
C ASP A 522 -23.81 -33.23 12.88
N LEU A 523 -25.02 -32.95 12.43
CA LEU A 523 -26.02 -32.20 13.18
C LEU A 523 -26.51 -32.95 14.42
N ASP A 524 -26.35 -34.28 14.45
CA ASP A 524 -26.74 -35.09 15.60
C ASP A 524 -25.84 -34.83 16.83
N LYS A 525 -24.66 -34.28 16.62
CA LYS A 525 -23.76 -33.86 17.71
C LYS A 525 -24.10 -32.55 18.34
N LEU A 526 -24.91 -31.71 17.66
CA LEU A 526 -25.20 -30.36 18.15
C LEU A 526 -26.15 -30.42 19.36
N ASP A 527 -25.69 -29.89 20.49
CA ASP A 527 -26.51 -29.62 21.65
C ASP A 527 -27.05 -28.18 21.61
N LEU A 528 -28.27 -28.04 21.11
CA LEU A 528 -28.94 -26.75 20.99
C LEU A 528 -29.78 -26.39 22.22
N SER A 529 -29.75 -27.22 23.28
CA SER A 529 -30.49 -26.99 24.52
C SER A 529 -29.91 -25.87 25.38
N VAL A 530 -28.61 -25.59 25.22
CA VAL A 530 -27.92 -24.54 25.97
C VAL A 530 -28.23 -23.17 25.39
N LYS A 531 -29.05 -22.37 26.13
CA LYS A 531 -29.55 -21.06 25.71
C LYS A 531 -29.05 -19.90 26.56
N ALA A 532 -27.99 -20.10 27.33
CA ALA A 532 -27.31 -19.07 28.12
C ALA A 532 -25.83 -19.01 27.72
N PHE A 533 -25.22 -17.85 27.86
CA PHE A 533 -23.78 -17.70 27.66
C PHE A 533 -23.01 -18.59 28.64
N LEU A 534 -21.91 -19.18 28.18
CA LEU A 534 -21.04 -20.04 28.97
C LEU A 534 -19.72 -19.34 29.27
N ASN A 535 -19.25 -19.44 30.51
CA ASN A 535 -17.90 -18.96 30.84
C ASN A 535 -16.84 -19.86 30.19
N LEU A 536 -15.72 -19.29 29.77
CA LEU A 536 -14.60 -20.07 29.26
C LEU A 536 -14.06 -21.07 30.31
N ASP A 537 -14.18 -20.74 31.60
CA ASP A 537 -13.76 -21.63 32.69
C ASP A 537 -14.54 -22.96 32.71
N ASP A 538 -15.76 -22.98 32.22
CA ASP A 538 -16.66 -24.12 32.20
C ASP A 538 -16.52 -24.98 30.91
N LEU A 539 -15.80 -24.48 29.89
CA LEU A 539 -15.66 -25.14 28.61
C LEU A 539 -14.43 -26.05 28.52
N ARG A 540 -14.60 -27.15 27.81
CA ARG A 540 -13.54 -28.13 27.54
C ARG A 540 -13.46 -28.47 26.05
N ALA A 541 -12.38 -29.12 25.62
CA ALA A 541 -12.19 -29.54 24.24
C ALA A 541 -13.36 -30.41 23.71
N THR A 542 -14.02 -31.16 24.58
CA THR A 542 -15.19 -32.01 24.27
C THR A 542 -16.44 -31.22 23.88
N ASP A 543 -16.52 -29.93 24.18
CA ASP A 543 -17.63 -29.05 23.81
C ASP A 543 -17.54 -28.55 22.37
N SER A 544 -16.38 -28.82 21.74
CA SER A 544 -16.11 -28.42 20.36
C SER A 544 -17.03 -29.11 19.35
N GLY A 545 -17.76 -28.28 18.58
CA GLY A 545 -18.72 -28.78 17.59
C GLY A 545 -19.98 -29.42 18.20
N ARG A 546 -20.13 -29.37 19.52
CA ARG A 546 -21.28 -29.85 20.26
C ARG A 546 -22.10 -28.68 20.81
N THR A 547 -21.56 -27.98 21.77
CA THR A 547 -22.23 -26.86 22.47
C THR A 547 -21.75 -25.51 21.95
N VAL A 548 -20.47 -25.43 21.62
CA VAL A 548 -19.80 -24.20 21.13
C VAL A 548 -18.84 -24.51 19.98
N GLY A 549 -18.40 -23.45 19.29
CA GLY A 549 -17.41 -23.57 18.22
C GLY A 549 -16.01 -23.99 18.73
N PRO A 550 -15.14 -24.53 17.82
CA PRO A 550 -13.83 -25.06 18.19
C PRO A 550 -12.91 -24.04 18.88
N LYS A 551 -13.03 -22.76 18.54
CA LYS A 551 -12.21 -21.70 19.17
C LYS A 551 -12.56 -21.52 20.64
N ALA A 552 -13.85 -21.43 20.97
CA ALA A 552 -14.31 -21.27 22.35
C ALA A 552 -13.94 -22.48 23.21
N ALA A 553 -14.19 -23.69 22.71
CA ALA A 553 -13.85 -24.92 23.40
C ALA A 553 -12.33 -25.06 23.68
N LYS A 554 -11.49 -24.76 22.68
CA LYS A 554 -10.03 -24.78 22.85
C LYS A 554 -9.51 -23.69 23.79
N LEU A 555 -10.11 -22.48 23.76
CA LEU A 555 -9.77 -21.43 24.70
C LEU A 555 -10.15 -21.82 26.13
N GLY A 556 -11.31 -22.46 26.33
CA GLY A 556 -11.71 -22.96 27.64
C GLY A 556 -10.75 -24.05 28.17
N GLU A 557 -10.36 -25.00 27.32
CA GLU A 557 -9.36 -26.01 27.68
C GLU A 557 -8.00 -25.37 28.01
N LEU A 558 -7.55 -24.41 27.21
CA LEU A 558 -6.29 -23.69 27.48
C LEU A 558 -6.36 -22.92 28.79
N ARG A 559 -7.50 -22.28 29.07
CA ARG A 559 -7.70 -21.53 30.31
C ARG A 559 -7.71 -22.44 31.54
N ALA A 560 -8.28 -23.63 31.42
CA ALA A 560 -8.26 -24.63 32.50
C ALA A 560 -6.83 -25.07 32.88
N HIS A 561 -5.93 -25.14 31.88
CA HIS A 561 -4.52 -25.52 32.11
C HIS A 561 -3.60 -24.34 32.38
N PHE A 562 -3.90 -23.17 31.84
CA PHE A 562 -3.07 -21.97 31.89
C PHE A 562 -3.90 -20.71 32.20
N PRO A 563 -4.53 -20.62 33.40
CA PRO A 563 -5.46 -19.54 33.72
C PRO A 563 -4.84 -18.15 33.63
N GLU A 564 -3.55 -18.03 33.90
CA GLU A 564 -2.81 -16.76 33.83
C GLU A 564 -2.49 -16.32 32.39
N ALA A 565 -2.52 -17.25 31.44
CA ALA A 565 -2.19 -16.96 30.03
C ALA A 565 -3.41 -16.67 29.16
N VAL A 566 -4.62 -16.97 29.64
CA VAL A 566 -5.87 -16.80 28.90
C VAL A 566 -6.82 -15.90 29.68
N SER A 567 -7.21 -14.76 29.09
CA SER A 567 -8.15 -13.84 29.70
C SER A 567 -9.51 -14.51 29.97
N PRO A 568 -10.22 -14.12 31.06
CA PRO A 568 -11.59 -14.54 31.26
C PRO A 568 -12.47 -14.09 30.09
N GLY A 569 -13.49 -14.87 29.76
CA GLY A 569 -14.37 -14.56 28.66
C GLY A 569 -15.61 -15.45 28.67
N VAL A 570 -16.56 -15.12 27.80
CA VAL A 570 -17.79 -15.87 27.62
C VAL A 570 -17.90 -16.38 26.18
N ALA A 571 -18.52 -17.52 26.00
CA ALA A 571 -18.82 -18.09 24.70
C ALA A 571 -20.32 -18.05 24.42
N ILE A 572 -20.67 -17.85 23.16
CA ILE A 572 -22.06 -17.94 22.66
C ILE A 572 -22.29 -19.38 22.19
N PRO A 573 -23.15 -20.16 22.88
CA PRO A 573 -23.52 -21.51 22.46
C PRO A 573 -24.32 -21.51 21.16
N PHE A 574 -24.28 -22.64 20.45
CA PHE A 574 -25.07 -22.82 19.22
C PHE A 574 -26.57 -22.66 19.44
N GLY A 575 -27.09 -23.03 20.62
CA GLY A 575 -28.49 -22.84 20.96
C GLY A 575 -28.91 -21.38 21.04
N VAL A 576 -28.05 -20.51 21.58
CA VAL A 576 -28.29 -19.05 21.61
C VAL A 576 -28.20 -18.48 20.19
N PHE A 577 -27.19 -18.89 19.40
CA PHE A 577 -27.05 -18.42 18.03
C PHE A 577 -28.27 -18.79 17.18
N ARG A 578 -28.78 -20.01 17.30
CA ARG A 578 -30.00 -20.43 16.63
C ARG A 578 -31.19 -19.54 16.98
N GLU A 579 -31.45 -19.35 18.28
CA GLU A 579 -32.61 -18.62 18.75
C GLU A 579 -32.59 -17.13 18.39
N VAL A 580 -31.39 -16.51 18.46
CA VAL A 580 -31.26 -15.06 18.29
C VAL A 580 -30.99 -14.64 16.85
N VAL A 581 -30.42 -15.54 16.03
CA VAL A 581 -29.95 -15.19 14.68
C VAL A 581 -30.67 -15.97 13.57
N LEU A 582 -30.94 -17.28 13.77
CA LEU A 582 -31.50 -18.11 12.71
C LEU A 582 -33.02 -18.24 12.75
N ASP A 583 -33.64 -18.21 13.95
CA ASP A 583 -35.06 -18.39 14.13
C ASP A 583 -35.83 -17.03 14.09
N GLN A 584 -35.15 -15.91 13.82
CA GLN A 584 -35.76 -14.61 13.54
C GLN A 584 -35.87 -14.40 12.04
#